data_fe86c668c1b2c46d06d8141ec7db11cf
#
_entry.id   fe86c668c1b2c46d06d8141ec7db11cf
#
_cell.length_a   1.000
_cell.length_b   1.000
_cell.length_c   1.000
_cell.angle_alpha   90.00
_cell.angle_beta   90.00
_cell.angle_gamma   90.00
#
_symmetry.space_group_name_H-M   'P 1'
#
loop_
_entity.id
_entity.type
_entity.pdbx_description
1 polymer ?
#
loop_
_entity_poly.entity_id
_entity_poly.type
_entity_poly.pdbx_seq_one_letter_code
_entity_poly.pdbx_strand_id
1 'polypeptide(L)'
;NMPLLEPLESREIRRIEEFAIVIDTSMSCSGELVQRFLEETYDVLSESETYFRKVRIHIIQCDDQVRSDTLIADREELRGYMEAFQIQGYGGTDFRPAFEYVTGLKRSGKAPGLRGLIYFTDGKGIYPVKPPPYDAAFVFVESLFSDEGVPPWAMKVVLEEDQGHEY
;
A
#
# COMPACT_ATOMS: atom_id res chain seq x y z
N ASN A 1 -28.45 25.40 17.97
CA ASN A 1 -27.51 25.46 18.21
C ASN A 1 -26.77 24.29 18.60
N MET A 2 -27.02 23.72 19.66
CA MET A 2 -26.26 22.56 20.10
C MET A 2 -26.30 21.37 19.14
N PRO A 3 -27.42 21.13 18.46
CA PRO A 3 -27.48 19.94 17.60
C PRO A 3 -26.42 19.90 16.50
N LEU A 4 -25.84 21.01 16.14
CA LEU A 4 -24.85 21.05 15.09
C LEU A 4 -23.51 20.46 15.53
N LEU A 5 -23.20 20.54 16.83
CA LEU A 5 -21.91 20.05 17.33
C LEU A 5 -21.86 18.55 17.45
N GLU A 6 -22.96 17.94 17.86
CA GLU A 6 -22.96 16.49 18.06
C GLU A 6 -22.68 15.70 16.79
N PRO A 7 -23.31 16.02 15.65
CA PRO A 7 -22.98 15.27 14.44
C PRO A 7 -21.54 15.47 14.01
N LEU A 8 -20.97 16.63 14.26
CA LEU A 8 -19.59 16.88 13.91
C LEU A 8 -18.65 16.01 14.74
N GLU A 9 -18.86 15.98 16.04
CA GLU A 9 -18.04 15.19 16.93
C GLU A 9 -18.13 13.70 16.59
N SER A 10 -19.32 13.22 16.30
CA SER A 10 -19.51 11.82 15.96
C SER A 10 -18.74 11.46 14.70
N ARG A 11 -18.72 12.32 13.70
CA ARG A 11 -18.02 12.05 12.47
C ARG A 11 -16.52 12.01 12.67
N GLU A 12 -15.99 12.87 13.52
CA GLU A 12 -14.56 12.86 13.79
C GLU A 12 -14.14 11.61 14.53
N ILE A 13 -14.96 11.17 15.46
CA ILE A 13 -14.63 9.99 16.25
C ILE A 13 -14.59 8.74 15.38
N ARG A 14 -15.39 8.71 14.30
CA ARG A 14 -15.52 7.51 13.49
C ARG A 14 -14.73 7.54 12.20
N ARG A 15 -13.79 8.45 12.10
CA ARG A 15 -13.02 8.58 10.88
C ARG A 15 -12.02 7.44 10.71
N ILE A 16 -12.09 6.75 9.60
CA ILE A 16 -11.18 5.68 9.25
C ILE A 16 -10.54 6.03 7.92
N GLU A 17 -9.21 6.00 7.88
CA GLU A 17 -8.45 6.20 6.66
C GLU A 17 -7.84 4.89 6.23
N GLU A 18 -7.91 4.63 4.95
CA GLU A 18 -7.45 3.36 4.40
C GLU A 18 -6.38 3.59 3.35
N PHE A 19 -5.44 2.66 3.30
CA PHE A 19 -4.35 2.68 2.33
C PHE A 19 -4.21 1.30 1.74
N ALA A 20 -3.72 1.24 0.50
CA ALA A 20 -3.41 -0.02 -0.14
C ALA A 20 -1.90 -0.11 -0.32
N ILE A 21 -1.32 -1.23 0.10
CA ILE A 21 0.07 -1.55 -0.15
C ILE A 21 0.07 -2.73 -1.09
N VAL A 22 0.61 -2.55 -2.28
CA VAL A 22 0.67 -3.61 -3.28
C VAL A 22 2.10 -4.12 -3.37
N ILE A 23 2.26 -5.43 -3.28
CA ILE A 23 3.56 -6.08 -3.39
C ILE A 23 3.60 -6.80 -4.73
N ASP A 24 4.60 -6.44 -5.54
CA ASP A 24 4.83 -7.06 -6.84
C ASP A 24 5.49 -8.42 -6.62
N THR A 25 4.71 -9.47 -6.82
CA THR A 25 5.19 -10.83 -6.54
C THR A 25 5.99 -11.41 -7.69
N SER A 26 6.07 -10.71 -8.81
CA SER A 26 6.98 -11.11 -9.90
C SER A 26 8.40 -10.61 -9.64
N MET A 27 8.56 -9.71 -8.67
CA MET A 27 9.84 -9.12 -8.35
C MET A 27 10.71 -10.10 -7.55
N SER A 28 11.98 -10.19 -7.92
CA SER A 28 12.92 -11.06 -7.21
C SER A 28 13.54 -10.29 -6.06
N CYS A 29 13.03 -10.52 -4.86
CA CYS A 29 13.63 -9.91 -3.67
C CYS A 29 13.40 -10.82 -2.47
N SER A 30 14.15 -10.57 -1.40
CA SER A 30 14.06 -11.41 -0.21
C SER A 30 12.81 -11.09 0.59
N GLY A 31 12.33 -12.11 1.30
CA GLY A 31 11.21 -11.91 2.20
C GLY A 31 11.51 -10.92 3.31
N GLU A 32 12.77 -10.85 3.73
CA GLU A 32 13.18 -9.90 4.75
C GLU A 32 13.00 -8.46 4.27
N LEU A 33 13.33 -8.20 3.01
CA LEU A 33 13.17 -6.86 2.46
C LEU A 33 11.69 -6.49 2.40
N VAL A 34 10.84 -7.41 2.00
CA VAL A 34 9.40 -7.16 1.97
C VAL A 34 8.88 -6.87 3.37
N GLN A 35 9.32 -7.65 4.37
CA GLN A 35 8.89 -7.43 5.75
C GLN A 35 9.35 -6.07 6.25
N ARG A 36 10.59 -5.69 5.97
CA ARG A 36 11.08 -4.37 6.37
C ARG A 36 10.27 -3.25 5.73
N PHE A 37 9.97 -3.40 4.44
CA PHE A 37 9.15 -2.42 3.75
C PHE A 37 7.77 -2.30 4.40
N LEU A 38 7.14 -3.43 4.72
CA LEU A 38 5.82 -3.41 5.34
C LEU A 38 5.85 -2.75 6.72
N GLU A 39 6.86 -3.07 7.52
CA GLU A 39 6.96 -2.48 8.85
C GLU A 39 7.19 -0.97 8.79
N GLU A 40 8.12 -0.54 7.95
CA GLU A 40 8.42 0.89 7.84
C GLU A 40 7.24 1.66 7.29
N THR A 41 6.56 1.09 6.31
CA THR A 41 5.39 1.73 5.72
C THR A 41 4.25 1.80 6.72
N TYR A 42 4.02 0.73 7.46
CA TYR A 42 2.99 0.75 8.50
C TYR A 42 3.29 1.81 9.55
N ASP A 43 4.56 1.92 9.97
CA ASP A 43 4.94 2.91 10.96
C ASP A 43 4.62 4.33 10.49
N VAL A 44 4.96 4.62 9.24
CA VAL A 44 4.71 5.96 8.69
C VAL A 44 3.21 6.23 8.60
N LEU A 45 2.44 5.29 8.08
CA LEU A 45 1.01 5.51 7.88
C LEU A 45 0.24 5.62 9.18
N SER A 46 0.68 4.89 10.22
CA SER A 46 -0.01 4.89 11.50
C SER A 46 0.50 5.96 12.47
N GLU A 47 1.52 6.72 12.06
CA GLU A 47 2.16 7.69 12.93
C GLU A 47 1.17 8.72 13.48
N SER A 48 0.21 9.12 12.66
CA SER A 48 -0.76 10.12 13.06
C SER A 48 -2.08 9.52 13.54
N GLU A 49 -2.08 8.23 13.87
CA GLU A 49 -3.26 7.57 14.38
C GLU A 49 -3.63 8.14 15.75
N THR A 50 -4.91 8.43 15.95
CA THR A 50 -5.40 9.04 17.17
C THR A 50 -6.73 8.42 17.54
N TYR A 51 -7.32 8.93 18.64
CA TYR A 51 -8.66 8.51 19.02
C TYR A 51 -9.69 8.81 17.94
N PHE A 52 -9.49 9.92 17.23
CA PHE A 52 -10.45 10.35 16.20
C PHE A 52 -10.15 9.76 14.84
N ARG A 53 -8.98 9.17 14.66
CA ARG A 53 -8.52 8.76 13.34
C ARG A 53 -7.81 7.41 13.45
N LYS A 54 -8.34 6.45 12.72
CA LYS A 54 -7.79 5.10 12.66
C LYS A 54 -7.30 4.82 11.26
N VAL A 55 -6.30 3.97 11.15
CA VAL A 55 -5.70 3.62 9.86
C VAL A 55 -5.89 2.13 9.63
N ARG A 56 -6.32 1.79 8.42
CA ARG A 56 -6.41 0.41 7.96
C ARG A 56 -5.63 0.27 6.67
N ILE A 57 -5.01 -0.87 6.49
CA ILE A 57 -4.13 -1.09 5.35
C ILE A 57 -4.52 -2.40 4.68
N HIS A 58 -4.77 -2.32 3.37
CA HIS A 58 -4.95 -3.50 2.53
C HIS A 58 -3.59 -3.90 2.00
N ILE A 59 -3.15 -5.11 2.32
CA ILE A 59 -1.90 -5.64 1.75
C ILE A 59 -2.29 -6.57 0.62
N ILE A 60 -1.91 -6.19 -0.58
CA ILE A 60 -2.35 -6.84 -1.82
C ILE A 60 -1.13 -7.41 -2.52
N GLN A 61 -1.19 -8.68 -2.89
CA GLN A 61 -0.14 -9.28 -3.70
C GLN A 61 -0.64 -9.34 -5.14
N CYS A 62 0.23 -8.94 -6.06
CA CYS A 62 -0.14 -8.82 -7.47
C CYS A 62 1.05 -9.14 -8.36
N ASP A 63 0.87 -10.01 -9.37
CA ASP A 63 1.82 -10.15 -10.46
C ASP A 63 1.19 -9.51 -11.70
N ASP A 64 0.62 -10.27 -12.60
CA ASP A 64 -0.21 -9.69 -13.67
C ASP A 64 -1.68 -9.71 -13.29
N GLN A 65 -2.01 -10.21 -12.10
CA GLN A 65 -3.36 -10.23 -11.54
C GLN A 65 -3.25 -10.07 -10.04
N VAL A 66 -4.32 -9.56 -9.43
CA VAL A 66 -4.41 -9.53 -7.97
C VAL A 66 -4.56 -10.94 -7.45
N ARG A 67 -3.66 -11.33 -6.56
CA ARG A 67 -3.65 -12.70 -6.02
C ARG A 67 -4.21 -12.78 -4.61
N SER A 68 -4.04 -11.73 -3.83
CA SER A 68 -4.58 -11.73 -2.46
C SER A 68 -4.75 -10.30 -1.98
N ASP A 69 -5.62 -10.13 -0.99
CA ASP A 69 -5.89 -8.85 -0.35
C ASP A 69 -6.18 -9.15 1.12
N THR A 70 -5.33 -8.67 2.01
CA THR A 70 -5.48 -8.88 3.43
C THR A 70 -5.60 -7.54 4.13
N LEU A 71 -6.66 -7.34 4.88
CA LEU A 71 -6.90 -6.10 5.60
C LEU A 71 -6.24 -6.16 6.97
N ILE A 72 -5.41 -5.17 7.24
CA ILE A 72 -4.68 -5.05 8.50
C ILE A 72 -5.21 -3.86 9.26
N ALA A 73 -5.71 -4.07 10.46
CA ALA A 73 -6.27 -3.01 11.28
C ALA A 73 -5.34 -2.57 12.41
N ASP A 74 -4.37 -3.40 12.79
CA ASP A 74 -3.45 -3.04 13.86
C ASP A 74 -2.11 -3.76 13.66
N ARG A 75 -1.15 -3.43 14.53
CA ARG A 75 0.20 -3.96 14.40
C ARG A 75 0.27 -5.46 14.64
N GLU A 76 -0.61 -5.98 15.47
CA GLU A 76 -0.61 -7.41 15.75
C GLU A 76 -1.06 -8.19 14.52
N GLU A 77 -2.06 -7.68 13.81
CA GLU A 77 -2.47 -8.30 12.55
C GLU A 77 -1.36 -8.23 11.51
N LEU A 78 -0.61 -7.13 11.48
CA LEU A 78 0.52 -7.03 10.58
C LEU A 78 1.57 -8.09 10.90
N ARG A 79 1.86 -8.28 12.18
CA ARG A 79 2.82 -9.29 12.59
C ARG A 79 2.37 -10.68 12.15
N GLY A 80 1.10 -11.00 12.36
CA GLY A 80 0.57 -12.28 11.92
C GLY A 80 0.68 -12.47 10.43
N TYR A 81 0.41 -11.41 9.67
CA TYR A 81 0.54 -11.47 8.22
C TYR A 81 1.98 -11.77 7.81
N MET A 82 2.96 -11.08 8.44
CA MET A 82 4.36 -11.27 8.10
C MET A 82 4.86 -12.66 8.48
N GLU A 83 4.39 -13.20 9.60
CA GLU A 83 4.81 -14.53 10.02
C GLU A 83 4.29 -15.61 9.08
N ALA A 84 3.13 -15.40 8.50
CA ALA A 84 2.54 -16.36 7.58
C ALA A 84 2.79 -15.99 6.11
N PHE A 85 3.66 -15.01 5.87
CA PHE A 85 3.85 -14.46 4.55
C PHE A 85 4.34 -15.51 3.55
N GLN A 86 3.64 -15.64 2.45
CA GLN A 86 4.03 -16.47 1.33
C GLN A 86 3.72 -15.71 0.05
N ILE A 87 4.68 -15.70 -0.86
CA ILE A 87 4.51 -15.03 -2.14
C ILE A 87 3.52 -15.83 -2.98
N GLN A 88 2.52 -15.13 -3.52
CA GLN A 88 1.51 -15.73 -4.37
C GLN A 88 1.61 -15.13 -5.76
N GLY A 89 1.72 -15.99 -6.78
CA GLY A 89 1.80 -15.55 -8.15
C GLY A 89 3.02 -16.08 -8.85
N TYR A 90 3.90 -15.21 -9.33
CA TYR A 90 5.09 -15.49 -10.13
C TYR A 90 4.86 -15.35 -11.63
N GLY A 91 3.74 -14.74 -12.03
CA GLY A 91 3.50 -14.45 -13.43
C GLY A 91 4.28 -13.25 -13.92
N GLY A 92 3.83 -12.66 -15.01
CA GLY A 92 4.40 -11.41 -15.49
C GLY A 92 4.04 -10.25 -14.58
N THR A 93 4.41 -9.04 -14.99
CA THR A 93 4.13 -7.86 -14.20
C THR A 93 3.22 -6.93 -14.98
N ASP A 94 2.07 -6.62 -14.42
CA ASP A 94 1.15 -5.63 -14.95
C ASP A 94 0.57 -4.89 -13.74
N PHE A 95 0.79 -3.58 -13.68
CA PHE A 95 0.34 -2.81 -12.52
C PHE A 95 -1.14 -2.45 -12.60
N ARG A 96 -1.72 -2.48 -13.81
CA ARG A 96 -3.08 -2.02 -14.01
C ARG A 96 -4.14 -2.77 -13.21
N PRO A 97 -4.09 -4.12 -13.10
CA PRO A 97 -5.12 -4.81 -12.31
C PRO A 97 -5.18 -4.39 -10.85
N ALA A 98 -4.02 -4.11 -10.24
CA ALA A 98 -4.01 -3.67 -8.85
C ALA A 98 -4.70 -2.31 -8.70
N PHE A 99 -4.41 -1.38 -9.62
CA PHE A 99 -5.05 -0.07 -9.57
C PHE A 99 -6.55 -0.18 -9.81
N GLU A 100 -6.96 -1.01 -10.75
CA GLU A 100 -8.38 -1.22 -11.01
C GLU A 100 -9.08 -1.83 -9.81
N TYR A 101 -8.44 -2.79 -9.17
CA TYR A 101 -9.00 -3.45 -8.01
C TYR A 101 -9.19 -2.46 -6.85
N VAL A 102 -8.16 -1.66 -6.57
CA VAL A 102 -8.20 -0.70 -5.47
C VAL A 102 -9.21 0.41 -5.75
N THR A 103 -9.28 0.87 -7.01
CA THR A 103 -10.30 1.84 -7.40
C THR A 103 -11.69 1.26 -7.17
N GLY A 104 -11.86 -0.02 -7.47
CA GLY A 104 -13.13 -0.71 -7.23
C GLY A 104 -13.48 -0.77 -5.75
N LEU A 105 -12.50 -1.00 -4.89
CA LEU A 105 -12.73 -0.98 -3.44
C LEU A 105 -13.25 0.38 -2.99
N LYS A 106 -12.64 1.45 -3.50
CA LYS A 106 -13.05 2.79 -3.11
C LYS A 106 -14.45 3.11 -3.62
N ARG A 107 -14.73 2.80 -4.86
CA ARG A 107 -16.00 3.17 -5.49
C ARG A 107 -17.17 2.32 -5.03
N SER A 108 -16.92 1.07 -4.64
CA SER A 108 -17.98 0.18 -4.19
C SER A 108 -18.38 0.39 -2.74
N GLY A 109 -17.66 1.24 -2.02
CA GLY A 109 -17.92 1.47 -0.61
C GLY A 109 -17.24 0.50 0.33
N LYS A 110 -16.43 -0.42 -0.19
CA LYS A 110 -15.69 -1.35 0.66
C LYS A 110 -14.50 -0.65 1.32
N ALA A 111 -13.94 0.36 0.67
CA ALA A 111 -12.86 1.16 1.24
C ALA A 111 -13.08 2.62 0.88
N PRO A 112 -14.19 3.22 1.38
CA PRO A 112 -14.51 4.60 0.97
C PRO A 112 -13.50 5.61 1.47
N GLY A 113 -12.77 5.29 2.53
CA GLY A 113 -11.76 6.19 3.08
C GLY A 113 -10.39 6.01 2.49
N LEU A 114 -10.29 5.36 1.33
CA LEU A 114 -9.00 5.09 0.71
C LEU A 114 -8.31 6.38 0.29
N ARG A 115 -7.12 6.61 0.83
CA ARG A 115 -6.34 7.81 0.62
C ARG A 115 -5.20 7.62 -0.36
N GLY A 116 -4.61 6.44 -0.41
CA GLY A 116 -3.46 6.24 -1.25
C GLY A 116 -3.11 4.79 -1.48
N LEU A 117 -2.29 4.57 -2.50
CA LEU A 117 -1.78 3.27 -2.87
C LEU A 117 -0.26 3.36 -2.97
N ILE A 118 0.43 2.42 -2.34
CA ILE A 118 1.89 2.34 -2.38
C ILE A 118 2.24 1.01 -3.02
N TYR A 119 2.95 1.07 -4.14
CA TYR A 119 3.30 -0.11 -4.92
C TYR A 119 4.78 -0.43 -4.77
N PHE A 120 5.09 -1.59 -4.22
CA PHE A 120 6.45 -2.06 -4.03
C PHE A 120 6.83 -2.96 -5.20
N THR A 121 7.78 -2.51 -6.04
CA THR A 121 8.07 -3.18 -7.31
C THR A 121 9.46 -2.82 -7.78
N ASP A 122 9.96 -3.54 -8.79
CA ASP A 122 11.19 -3.15 -9.48
C ASP A 122 10.91 -2.20 -10.66
N GLY A 123 9.65 -1.88 -10.89
CA GLY A 123 9.27 -0.91 -11.92
C GLY A 123 9.16 -1.46 -13.33
N LYS A 124 9.37 -2.75 -13.52
CA LYS A 124 9.39 -3.35 -14.86
C LYS A 124 8.03 -3.96 -15.17
N GLY A 125 7.08 -3.12 -15.53
CA GLY A 125 5.73 -3.57 -15.83
C GLY A 125 4.95 -2.52 -16.58
N ILE A 126 3.65 -2.76 -16.73
CA ILE A 126 2.78 -1.90 -17.51
C ILE A 126 2.05 -0.96 -16.57
N TYR A 127 2.24 0.33 -16.77
CA TYR A 127 1.64 1.36 -15.91
C TYR A 127 0.27 1.79 -16.44
N PRO A 128 -0.65 2.19 -15.54
CA PRO A 128 -1.90 2.80 -15.96
C PRO A 128 -1.65 4.12 -16.66
N VAL A 129 -2.44 4.41 -17.68
CA VAL A 129 -2.31 5.67 -18.42
C VAL A 129 -2.91 6.82 -17.62
N LYS A 130 -4.07 6.58 -17.01
CA LYS A 130 -4.80 7.64 -16.30
C LYS A 130 -4.51 7.58 -14.81
N PRO A 131 -4.45 8.75 -14.14
CA PRO A 131 -4.27 8.75 -12.70
C PRO A 131 -5.47 8.16 -11.97
N PRO A 132 -5.23 7.45 -10.89
CA PRO A 132 -6.33 6.94 -10.08
C PRO A 132 -6.93 8.07 -9.21
N PRO A 133 -8.11 7.84 -8.62
CA PRO A 133 -8.75 8.85 -7.77
C PRO A 133 -8.19 8.86 -6.34
N TYR A 134 -6.93 8.58 -6.17
CA TYR A 134 -6.21 8.60 -4.89
C TYR A 134 -4.74 8.81 -5.20
N ASP A 135 -3.97 9.16 -4.16
CA ASP A 135 -2.54 9.35 -4.34
C ASP A 135 -1.86 7.99 -4.55
N ALA A 136 -0.83 7.97 -5.37
CA ALA A 136 -0.10 6.76 -5.68
C ALA A 136 1.40 7.00 -5.64
N ALA A 137 2.12 6.04 -5.09
CA ALA A 137 3.58 6.06 -5.03
C ALA A 137 4.12 4.71 -5.42
N PHE A 138 5.20 4.72 -6.18
CA PHE A 138 5.96 3.50 -6.47
C PHE A 138 7.22 3.51 -5.63
N VAL A 139 7.44 2.42 -4.91
CA VAL A 139 8.63 2.24 -4.08
C VAL A 139 9.48 1.18 -4.73
N PHE A 140 10.71 1.53 -5.07
CA PHE A 140 11.62 0.66 -5.79
C PHE A 140 12.76 0.23 -4.88
N VAL A 141 13.25 -0.99 -5.11
CA VAL A 141 14.46 -1.47 -4.45
C VAL A 141 15.66 -0.92 -5.21
N GLU A 142 16.60 -0.34 -4.49
CA GLU A 142 17.72 0.39 -5.07
C GLU A 142 18.49 -0.41 -6.12
N SER A 143 18.76 -1.68 -5.85
CA SER A 143 19.59 -2.51 -6.72
C SER A 143 18.82 -3.16 -7.87
N LEU A 144 17.49 -3.04 -7.88
CA LEU A 144 16.68 -3.79 -8.83
C LEU A 144 15.83 -2.92 -9.75
N PHE A 145 15.74 -1.63 -9.48
CA PHE A 145 14.66 -0.85 -10.07
C PHE A 145 14.97 -0.29 -11.45
N SER A 146 13.88 -0.06 -12.18
CA SER A 146 13.87 0.76 -13.37
C SER A 146 12.73 1.76 -13.20
N ASP A 147 13.02 3.06 -13.41
CA ASP A 147 11.97 4.07 -13.30
C ASP A 147 11.50 4.56 -14.67
N GLU A 148 11.88 3.86 -15.72
CA GLU A 148 11.38 4.17 -17.06
C GLU A 148 9.88 3.93 -17.13
N GLY A 149 9.16 4.89 -17.67
CA GLY A 149 7.73 4.75 -17.85
C GLY A 149 6.88 5.09 -16.65
N VAL A 150 7.48 5.45 -15.51
CA VAL A 150 6.68 5.86 -14.35
C VAL A 150 5.86 7.10 -14.73
N PRO A 151 4.53 7.06 -14.56
CA PRO A 151 3.71 8.20 -14.94
C PRO A 151 4.00 9.43 -14.10
N PRO A 152 3.83 10.63 -14.67
CA PRO A 152 4.09 11.85 -13.92
C PRO A 152 3.14 12.08 -12.75
N TRP A 153 1.99 11.40 -12.72
CA TRP A 153 1.06 11.54 -11.61
C TRP A 153 1.45 10.71 -10.38
N ALA A 154 2.47 9.86 -10.49
CA ALA A 154 2.87 8.98 -9.39
C ALA A 154 4.15 9.50 -8.75
N MET A 155 4.23 9.34 -7.44
CA MET A 155 5.46 9.62 -6.71
C MET A 155 6.42 8.44 -6.85
N LYS A 156 7.71 8.74 -6.79
CA LYS A 156 8.75 7.71 -6.84
C LYS A 156 9.57 7.76 -5.57
N VAL A 157 9.78 6.60 -4.96
CA VAL A 157 10.60 6.47 -3.77
C VAL A 157 11.53 5.29 -4.00
N VAL A 158 12.81 5.46 -3.69
CA VAL A 158 13.77 4.37 -3.80
C VAL A 158 14.10 3.91 -2.39
N LEU A 159 13.85 2.64 -2.11
CA LEU A 159 14.15 2.04 -0.84
C LEU A 159 15.59 1.57 -0.86
N GLU A 160 16.41 2.18 -0.01
CA GLU A 160 17.81 1.81 0.07
C GLU A 160 17.95 0.50 0.81
N GLU A 161 18.82 -0.35 0.29
CA GLU A 161 19.11 -1.59 0.99
C GLU A 161 19.91 -1.29 2.23
N ASP A 162 19.75 -2.16 3.23
CA ASP A 162 20.37 -1.93 4.52
C ASP A 162 21.88 -1.89 4.41
N GLN A 163 22.46 -0.76 4.77
CA GLN A 163 23.91 -0.57 4.78
C GLN A 163 24.44 -0.41 6.19
N GLY A 164 23.56 -0.41 7.17
CA GLY A 164 23.96 -0.17 8.53
C GLY A 164 24.85 -1.24 9.12
N HIS A 165 24.73 -2.44 8.62
CA HIS A 165 25.54 -3.56 9.12
C HIS A 165 26.99 -3.47 8.72
N GLU A 166 27.36 -2.47 7.97
CA GLU A 166 28.75 -2.31 7.55
C GLU A 166 29.65 -1.80 8.65
N TYR A 167 29.09 -1.39 9.77
CA TYR A 167 29.91 -0.86 10.85
C TYR A 167 30.29 -1.88 11.87
#